data_3010af5bf22deb14f88338057be671df
#
_entry.id   3010af5bf22deb14f88338057be671df
#
_cell.length_a   1.000
_cell.length_b   1.000
_cell.length_c   1.000
_cell.angle_alpha   90.00
_cell.angle_beta   90.00
_cell.angle_gamma   90.00
#
_symmetry.space_group_name_H-M   'P 1'
#
loop_
_entity.id
_entity.type
_entity.pdbx_description
1 polymer ?
#
loop_
_entity_poly.entity_id
_entity_poly.type
_entity_poly.pdbx_seq_one_letter_code
_entity_poly.pdbx_strand_id
1 'polypeptide(L)'
;IKRIHLEEDAGKLVHGSHSSESADCSFVDFNRSGIPLIEIVSDHTRNPVRSLQDAKTYLEKMRQILRYNGVSDCIMEKGQFRCDVNISLRPKETRAFGKRAEIKNMSSFKFILEALDYEIKRQAEILESGETIVQETRLFDEGKKATFAMRGKEDAPDYRYFPEPDLVELQTDRAFIENIRQEMPELPDQRVERFISAYGISKNEAFILTKDRQIAEYFENCVPQCTSPKKLSSWIANDLFRLLNTQSLPIDQCRISPKDFGRLVDLIQEGNITDAIARIVLEEMFATGKPPETVITEKDLKPVQEEGVIEALIDQVLVDNPKTVEKIREGNSEPLNFLIGQVMRATKGRANPKTVREILEQKLTDSAA
;
A
#
# COMPACT_ATOMS: atom_id res chain seq x y z
N ILE A 1 -9.63 -15.27 -14.27
CA ILE A 1 -9.22 -14.80 -15.59
C ILE A 1 -9.77 -15.77 -16.64
N LYS A 2 -10.36 -15.22 -17.71
CA LYS A 2 -10.87 -16.00 -18.84
C LYS A 2 -9.78 -16.24 -19.90
N ARG A 3 -9.03 -15.16 -20.22
CA ARG A 3 -7.94 -15.20 -21.22
C ARG A 3 -6.98 -14.05 -20.99
N ILE A 4 -5.80 -14.18 -21.54
CA ILE A 4 -4.78 -13.13 -21.65
C ILE A 4 -4.33 -13.11 -23.11
N HIS A 5 -4.34 -11.93 -23.71
CA HIS A 5 -3.83 -11.69 -25.06
C HIS A 5 -2.53 -10.90 -25.00
N LEU A 6 -1.59 -11.25 -25.88
CA LEU A 6 -0.44 -10.41 -26.19
C LEU A 6 -0.81 -9.54 -27.40
N GLU A 7 -0.56 -8.26 -27.28
CA GLU A 7 -0.91 -7.25 -28.28
C GLU A 7 0.21 -6.22 -28.41
N GLU A 8 0.12 -5.39 -29.42
CA GLU A 8 0.91 -4.16 -29.55
C GLU A 8 0.01 -2.96 -29.46
N ASP A 9 0.47 -1.88 -28.80
CA ASP A 9 -0.27 -0.63 -28.78
C ASP A 9 -0.21 0.04 -30.15
N ALA A 10 -1.36 0.52 -30.61
CA ALA A 10 -1.49 1.13 -31.94
C ALA A 10 -1.07 2.61 -31.95
N GLY A 11 -0.79 3.14 -33.11
CA GLY A 11 -0.69 4.58 -33.34
C GLY A 11 -2.02 5.27 -33.02
N LYS A 12 -1.97 6.50 -32.48
CA LYS A 12 -3.15 7.31 -32.16
C LYS A 12 -3.48 8.26 -33.30
N LEU A 13 -4.74 8.22 -33.77
CA LEU A 13 -5.26 9.22 -34.69
C LEU A 13 -5.65 10.49 -33.93
N VAL A 14 -5.11 11.63 -34.36
CA VAL A 14 -5.43 12.95 -33.85
C VAL A 14 -6.04 13.74 -34.99
N HIS A 15 -7.32 14.05 -34.88
CA HIS A 15 -8.01 14.91 -35.84
C HIS A 15 -7.71 16.37 -35.54
N GLY A 16 -7.32 17.12 -36.57
CA GLY A 16 -7.04 18.56 -36.44
C GLY A 16 -8.28 19.32 -35.91
N SER A 17 -8.10 20.07 -34.84
CA SER A 17 -9.13 20.95 -34.32
C SER A 17 -9.13 22.26 -35.11
N HIS A 18 -10.19 22.51 -35.88
CA HIS A 18 -10.75 23.81 -36.29
C HIS A 18 -9.82 25.03 -36.50
N SER A 19 -8.61 24.91 -37.00
CA SER A 19 -7.95 26.01 -37.69
C SER A 19 -8.16 25.83 -39.19
N SER A 20 -8.59 26.89 -39.84
CA SER A 20 -9.15 26.94 -41.21
C SER A 20 -8.28 26.36 -42.36
N GLU A 21 -7.10 25.85 -42.09
CA GLU A 21 -6.20 25.28 -43.09
C GLU A 21 -5.90 23.77 -42.91
N SER A 22 -6.41 23.12 -41.84
CA SER A 22 -6.10 21.72 -41.56
C SER A 22 -7.34 20.82 -41.33
N ALA A 23 -8.51 21.26 -41.76
CA ALA A 23 -9.78 20.54 -41.55
C ALA A 23 -9.84 19.15 -42.20
N ASP A 24 -9.02 18.88 -43.23
CA ASP A 24 -9.02 17.64 -43.99
C ASP A 24 -7.87 16.71 -43.68
N CYS A 25 -7.07 17.00 -42.65
CA CYS A 25 -5.93 16.19 -42.29
C CYS A 25 -6.10 15.46 -40.93
N SER A 26 -5.74 14.19 -40.90
CA SER A 26 -5.56 13.45 -39.65
C SER A 26 -4.07 13.23 -39.42
N PHE A 27 -3.62 13.49 -38.20
CA PHE A 27 -2.24 13.21 -37.77
C PHE A 27 -2.20 11.85 -37.11
N VAL A 28 -1.09 11.13 -37.30
CA VAL A 28 -0.84 9.86 -36.63
C VAL A 28 0.27 10.07 -35.60
N ASP A 29 -0.05 9.86 -34.32
CA ASP A 29 0.92 9.87 -33.24
C ASP A 29 1.39 8.44 -32.98
N PHE A 30 2.67 8.18 -33.21
CA PHE A 30 3.32 6.89 -33.05
C PHE A 30 4.04 6.72 -31.70
N ASN A 31 3.92 7.69 -30.76
CA ASN A 31 4.68 7.65 -29.51
C ASN A 31 4.51 6.36 -28.68
N ARG A 32 3.40 5.68 -28.85
CA ARG A 32 3.10 4.42 -28.17
C ARG A 32 2.97 3.21 -29.12
N SER A 33 3.10 3.40 -30.41
CA SER A 33 3.00 2.33 -31.39
C SER A 33 4.09 1.28 -31.16
N GLY A 34 3.71 0.00 -31.18
CA GLY A 34 4.61 -1.12 -30.98
C GLY A 34 5.00 -1.39 -29.52
N ILE A 35 4.47 -0.64 -28.54
CA ILE A 35 4.69 -0.97 -27.14
C ILE A 35 3.95 -2.27 -26.81
N PRO A 36 4.63 -3.29 -26.22
CA PRO A 36 3.99 -4.54 -25.83
C PRO A 36 2.84 -4.30 -24.85
N LEU A 37 1.69 -4.90 -25.13
CA LEU A 37 0.48 -4.79 -24.34
C LEU A 37 -0.03 -6.20 -24.01
N ILE A 38 -0.55 -6.38 -22.80
CA ILE A 38 -1.32 -7.56 -22.43
C ILE A 38 -2.75 -7.14 -22.09
N GLU A 39 -3.73 -7.79 -22.73
CA GLU A 39 -5.14 -7.66 -22.38
C GLU A 39 -5.56 -8.82 -21.48
N ILE A 40 -5.96 -8.51 -20.26
CA ILE A 40 -6.41 -9.48 -19.26
C ILE A 40 -7.93 -9.41 -19.13
N VAL A 41 -8.62 -10.45 -19.56
CA VAL A 41 -10.08 -10.51 -19.53
C VAL A 41 -10.57 -11.33 -18.34
N SER A 42 -11.42 -10.74 -17.49
CA SER A 42 -12.04 -11.42 -16.37
C SER A 42 -13.10 -12.44 -16.81
N ASP A 43 -13.32 -13.47 -16.00
CA ASP A 43 -14.38 -14.48 -16.27
C ASP A 43 -15.67 -14.10 -15.54
N HIS A 44 -16.63 -13.59 -16.29
CA HIS A 44 -17.95 -13.23 -15.80
C HIS A 44 -18.88 -14.43 -15.58
N THR A 45 -18.51 -15.62 -16.07
CA THR A 45 -19.40 -16.79 -16.02
C THR A 45 -19.19 -17.62 -14.76
N ARG A 46 -17.93 -17.87 -14.36
CA ARG A 46 -17.59 -18.73 -13.22
C ARG A 46 -17.56 -17.95 -11.90
N ASN A 47 -16.80 -16.88 -11.86
CA ASN A 47 -16.62 -16.05 -10.65
C ASN A 47 -16.71 -14.56 -11.03
N PRO A 48 -17.90 -14.04 -11.33
CA PRO A 48 -18.07 -12.64 -11.67
C PRO A 48 -17.78 -11.75 -10.47
N VAL A 49 -17.21 -10.58 -10.74
CA VAL A 49 -17.16 -9.48 -9.77
C VAL A 49 -18.60 -9.00 -9.52
N ARG A 50 -19.05 -8.98 -8.26
CA ARG A 50 -20.46 -8.73 -7.92
C ARG A 50 -20.71 -7.51 -7.03
N SER A 51 -19.64 -6.90 -6.54
CA SER A 51 -19.73 -5.73 -5.66
C SER A 51 -18.59 -4.76 -5.94
N LEU A 52 -18.73 -3.52 -5.46
CA LEU A 52 -17.65 -2.53 -5.49
C LEU A 52 -16.41 -3.00 -4.72
N GLN A 53 -16.64 -3.73 -3.61
CA GLN A 53 -15.54 -4.30 -2.82
C GLN A 53 -14.80 -5.40 -3.59
N ASP A 54 -15.52 -6.28 -4.30
CA ASP A 54 -14.89 -7.30 -5.15
C ASP A 54 -14.09 -6.64 -6.27
N ALA A 55 -14.65 -5.60 -6.92
CA ALA A 55 -13.96 -4.85 -7.97
C ALA A 55 -12.67 -4.22 -7.45
N LYS A 56 -12.72 -3.57 -6.28
CA LYS A 56 -11.55 -3.00 -5.63
C LYS A 56 -10.48 -4.07 -5.35
N THR A 57 -10.88 -5.17 -4.73
CA THR A 57 -9.97 -6.27 -4.38
C THR A 57 -9.36 -6.89 -5.63
N TYR A 58 -10.15 -7.09 -6.68
CA TYR A 58 -9.67 -7.61 -7.96
C TYR A 58 -8.61 -6.71 -8.60
N LEU A 59 -8.88 -5.40 -8.68
CA LEU A 59 -7.96 -4.43 -9.27
C LEU A 59 -6.66 -4.30 -8.46
N GLU A 60 -6.76 -4.23 -7.14
CA GLU A 60 -5.58 -4.16 -6.25
C GLU A 60 -4.73 -5.41 -6.37
N LYS A 61 -5.36 -6.59 -6.42
CA LYS A 61 -4.66 -7.86 -6.57
C LYS A 61 -3.99 -8.00 -7.94
N MET A 62 -4.69 -7.61 -9.00
CA MET A 62 -4.14 -7.60 -10.35
C MET A 62 -2.91 -6.71 -10.42
N ARG A 63 -3.00 -5.47 -9.95
CA ARG A 63 -1.86 -4.54 -9.89
C ARG A 63 -0.69 -5.12 -9.11
N GLN A 64 -0.96 -5.73 -7.96
CA GLN A 64 0.07 -6.33 -7.12
C GLN A 64 0.80 -7.45 -7.85
N ILE A 65 0.09 -8.38 -8.48
CA ILE A 65 0.68 -9.49 -9.22
C ILE A 65 1.53 -8.99 -10.39
N LEU A 66 1.03 -8.04 -11.17
CA LEU A 66 1.75 -7.49 -12.33
C LEU A 66 3.04 -6.79 -11.90
N ARG A 67 3.01 -6.03 -10.81
CA ARG A 67 4.21 -5.37 -10.26
C ARG A 67 5.21 -6.38 -9.69
N TYR A 68 4.74 -7.40 -8.97
CA TYR A 68 5.62 -8.44 -8.41
C TYR A 68 6.39 -9.20 -9.49
N ASN A 69 5.74 -9.46 -10.62
CA ASN A 69 6.36 -10.15 -11.75
C ASN A 69 7.14 -9.21 -12.68
N GLY A 70 7.22 -7.92 -12.39
CA GLY A 70 7.93 -6.95 -13.22
C GLY A 70 7.28 -6.71 -14.59
N VAL A 71 6.00 -7.04 -14.76
CA VAL A 71 5.27 -6.87 -16.03
C VAL A 71 4.97 -5.41 -16.28
N SER A 72 4.57 -4.65 -15.25
CA SER A 72 4.22 -3.23 -15.35
C SER A 72 4.25 -2.57 -13.98
N ASP A 73 4.62 -1.28 -13.92
CA ASP A 73 4.44 -0.46 -12.71
C ASP A 73 2.97 -0.15 -12.41
N CYS A 74 2.09 -0.36 -13.39
CA CYS A 74 0.64 -0.17 -13.30
C CYS A 74 0.24 1.26 -12.92
N ILE A 75 0.95 2.27 -13.41
CA ILE A 75 0.64 3.70 -13.19
C ILE A 75 -0.38 4.12 -14.25
N MET A 76 -1.65 4.33 -13.84
CA MET A 76 -2.74 4.66 -14.76
C MET A 76 -2.52 6.00 -15.45
N GLU A 77 -2.04 7.00 -14.74
CA GLU A 77 -1.74 8.35 -15.24
C GLU A 77 -0.67 8.34 -16.34
N LYS A 78 0.21 7.33 -16.33
CA LYS A 78 1.21 7.11 -17.40
C LYS A 78 0.69 6.17 -18.50
N GLY A 79 -0.55 5.72 -18.40
CA GLY A 79 -1.14 4.76 -19.35
C GLY A 79 -0.55 3.35 -19.29
N GLN A 80 0.18 3.01 -18.21
CA GLN A 80 0.75 1.67 -18.00
C GLN A 80 -0.29 0.65 -17.53
N PHE A 81 -1.46 1.12 -17.12
CA PHE A 81 -2.61 0.29 -16.76
C PHE A 81 -3.88 1.00 -17.24
N ARG A 82 -4.71 0.29 -17.99
CA ARG A 82 -6.03 0.75 -18.43
C ARG A 82 -7.07 -0.28 -17.98
N CYS A 83 -8.28 0.15 -17.74
CA CYS A 83 -9.36 -0.72 -17.34
C CYS A 83 -10.66 -0.27 -18.00
N ASP A 84 -11.21 -1.11 -18.87
CA ASP A 84 -12.56 -0.96 -19.37
C ASP A 84 -13.49 -1.86 -18.55
N VAL A 85 -14.62 -1.32 -18.11
CA VAL A 85 -15.54 -2.01 -17.24
C VAL A 85 -16.80 -2.38 -18.02
N ASN A 86 -17.14 -3.67 -18.00
CA ASN A 86 -18.41 -4.16 -18.51
C ASN A 86 -19.33 -4.50 -17.32
N ILE A 87 -20.46 -3.83 -17.21
CA ILE A 87 -21.42 -4.01 -16.13
C ILE A 87 -22.82 -4.30 -16.66
N SER A 88 -23.53 -5.24 -16.02
CA SER A 88 -24.94 -5.49 -16.24
C SER A 88 -25.65 -5.80 -14.92
N LEU A 89 -26.85 -5.29 -14.73
CA LEU A 89 -27.73 -5.66 -13.64
C LEU A 89 -28.86 -6.55 -14.12
N ARG A 90 -29.41 -7.34 -13.22
CA ARG A 90 -30.60 -8.16 -13.43
C ARG A 90 -31.38 -8.33 -12.13
N PRO A 91 -32.68 -8.56 -12.17
CA PRO A 91 -33.43 -8.99 -10.99
C PRO A 91 -32.86 -10.28 -10.40
N LYS A 92 -32.96 -10.46 -9.09
CA LYS A 92 -32.38 -11.64 -8.38
C LYS A 92 -32.99 -12.96 -8.86
N GLU A 93 -34.25 -12.94 -9.24
CA GLU A 93 -35.01 -14.09 -9.71
C GLU A 93 -34.61 -14.55 -11.12
N THR A 94 -33.98 -13.68 -11.88
CA THR A 94 -33.57 -13.97 -13.26
C THR A 94 -32.18 -14.61 -13.28
N ARG A 95 -32.03 -15.74 -14.01
CA ARG A 95 -30.71 -16.39 -14.19
C ARG A 95 -29.88 -15.80 -15.32
N ALA A 96 -30.54 -15.32 -16.37
CA ALA A 96 -29.86 -14.71 -17.53
C ALA A 96 -29.21 -13.37 -17.16
N PHE A 97 -28.04 -13.10 -17.74
CA PHE A 97 -27.41 -11.79 -17.59
C PHE A 97 -28.25 -10.70 -18.26
N GLY A 98 -28.28 -9.52 -17.65
CA GLY A 98 -28.84 -8.32 -18.27
C GLY A 98 -27.98 -7.81 -19.43
N LYS A 99 -28.51 -6.86 -20.18
CA LYS A 99 -27.74 -6.13 -21.19
C LYS A 99 -26.64 -5.32 -20.49
N ARG A 100 -25.45 -5.32 -21.08
CA ARG A 100 -24.27 -4.69 -20.51
C ARG A 100 -24.08 -3.25 -21.01
N ALA A 101 -23.54 -2.40 -20.15
CA ALA A 101 -22.90 -1.16 -20.54
C ALA A 101 -21.37 -1.32 -20.39
N GLU A 102 -20.63 -0.80 -21.34
CA GLU A 102 -19.17 -0.70 -21.27
C GLU A 102 -18.80 0.70 -20.82
N ILE A 103 -18.01 0.84 -19.76
CA ILE A 103 -17.56 2.13 -19.24
C ILE A 103 -16.08 2.31 -19.56
N LYS A 104 -15.74 3.46 -20.12
CA LYS A 104 -14.38 3.85 -20.50
C LYS A 104 -13.95 5.18 -19.88
N ASN A 105 -12.68 5.55 -20.05
CA ASN A 105 -12.12 6.84 -19.65
C ASN A 105 -12.02 7.04 -18.14
N MET A 106 -11.58 6.02 -17.41
CA MET A 106 -11.32 6.11 -15.98
C MET A 106 -9.81 6.14 -15.72
N SER A 107 -9.30 7.22 -15.14
CA SER A 107 -7.86 7.44 -14.95
C SER A 107 -7.30 6.88 -13.63
N SER A 108 -8.13 6.38 -12.73
CA SER A 108 -7.72 5.82 -11.45
C SER A 108 -8.66 4.73 -10.94
N PHE A 109 -8.19 3.88 -10.04
CA PHE A 109 -9.04 2.89 -9.36
C PHE A 109 -10.20 3.52 -8.61
N LYS A 110 -9.99 4.71 -8.05
CA LYS A 110 -11.06 5.49 -7.42
C LYS A 110 -12.16 5.80 -8.42
N PHE A 111 -11.81 6.31 -9.60
CA PHE A 111 -12.78 6.64 -10.62
C PHE A 111 -13.46 5.42 -11.23
N ILE A 112 -12.77 4.27 -11.30
CA ILE A 112 -13.42 3.00 -11.68
C ILE A 112 -14.53 2.64 -10.69
N LEU A 113 -14.28 2.77 -9.39
CA LEU A 113 -15.28 2.46 -8.36
C LEU A 113 -16.43 3.50 -8.35
N GLU A 114 -16.14 4.77 -8.54
CA GLU A 114 -17.17 5.83 -8.67
C GLU A 114 -18.05 5.62 -9.91
N ALA A 115 -17.45 5.26 -11.03
CA ALA A 115 -18.17 4.93 -12.27
C ALA A 115 -19.07 3.70 -12.12
N LEU A 116 -18.58 2.66 -11.47
CA LEU A 116 -19.37 1.46 -11.14
C LEU A 116 -20.54 1.80 -10.21
N ASP A 117 -20.32 2.57 -9.16
CA ASP A 117 -21.39 2.96 -8.22
C ASP A 117 -22.49 3.77 -8.91
N TYR A 118 -22.10 4.72 -9.78
CA TYR A 118 -23.05 5.49 -10.58
C TYR A 118 -23.86 4.58 -11.52
N GLU A 119 -23.18 3.70 -12.24
CA GLU A 119 -23.83 2.85 -13.24
C GLU A 119 -24.74 1.79 -12.61
N ILE A 120 -24.39 1.27 -11.44
CA ILE A 120 -25.27 0.39 -10.65
C ILE A 120 -26.60 1.12 -10.33
N LYS A 121 -26.53 2.35 -9.84
CA LYS A 121 -27.72 3.15 -9.51
C LYS A 121 -28.56 3.43 -10.75
N ARG A 122 -27.91 3.92 -11.83
CA ARG A 122 -28.58 4.22 -13.08
C ARG A 122 -29.32 3.01 -13.67
N GLN A 123 -28.64 1.84 -13.72
CA GLN A 123 -29.25 0.63 -14.26
C GLN A 123 -30.36 0.11 -13.35
N ALA A 124 -30.25 0.25 -12.05
CA ALA A 124 -31.30 -0.12 -11.10
C ALA A 124 -32.56 0.73 -11.33
N GLU A 125 -32.43 2.05 -11.41
CA GLU A 125 -33.54 2.98 -11.67
C GLU A 125 -34.29 2.66 -12.99
N ILE A 126 -33.54 2.37 -14.08
CA ILE A 126 -34.13 1.98 -15.37
C ILE A 126 -34.90 0.66 -15.25
N LEU A 127 -34.33 -0.32 -14.59
CA LEU A 127 -35.01 -1.63 -14.43
C LEU A 127 -36.23 -1.54 -13.51
N GLU A 128 -36.19 -0.72 -12.46
CA GLU A 128 -37.30 -0.49 -11.52
C GLU A 128 -38.44 0.30 -12.18
N SER A 129 -38.15 1.18 -13.16
CA SER A 129 -39.19 1.85 -13.96
C SER A 129 -39.85 0.93 -15.00
N GLY A 130 -39.37 -0.31 -15.15
CA GLY A 130 -39.87 -1.26 -16.15
C GLY A 130 -39.26 -1.07 -17.54
N GLU A 131 -38.29 -0.18 -17.66
CA GLU A 131 -37.55 0.03 -18.92
C GLU A 131 -36.43 -1.00 -19.10
N THR A 132 -35.84 -1.01 -20.27
CA THR A 132 -34.74 -1.94 -20.63
C THR A 132 -33.43 -1.21 -20.80
N ILE A 133 -32.35 -1.80 -20.26
CA ILE A 133 -30.98 -1.31 -20.47
C ILE A 133 -30.63 -1.43 -21.97
N VAL A 134 -30.08 -0.36 -22.52
CA VAL A 134 -29.49 -0.35 -23.87
C VAL A 134 -28.03 -0.81 -23.76
N GLN A 135 -27.62 -1.70 -24.69
CA GLN A 135 -26.20 -2.06 -24.79
C GLN A 135 -25.44 -0.93 -25.47
N GLU A 136 -24.58 -0.26 -24.72
CA GLU A 136 -23.87 0.93 -25.20
C GLU A 136 -22.51 1.08 -24.55
N THR A 137 -21.62 1.85 -25.17
CA THR A 137 -20.39 2.32 -24.56
C THR A 137 -20.64 3.68 -23.94
N ARG A 138 -20.18 3.88 -22.72
CA ARG A 138 -20.34 5.10 -21.93
C ARG A 138 -18.98 5.63 -21.50
N LEU A 139 -18.81 6.94 -21.50
CA LEU A 139 -17.64 7.61 -20.96
C LEU A 139 -17.92 8.09 -19.53
N PHE A 140 -16.98 7.87 -18.64
CA PHE A 140 -17.02 8.46 -17.30
C PHE A 140 -16.45 9.88 -17.33
N ASP A 141 -17.20 10.83 -16.83
CA ASP A 141 -16.80 12.22 -16.60
C ASP A 141 -16.41 12.38 -15.14
N GLU A 142 -15.12 12.57 -14.89
CA GLU A 142 -14.54 12.67 -13.54
C GLU A 142 -15.04 13.91 -12.78
N GLY A 143 -15.30 15.01 -13.48
CA GLY A 143 -15.81 16.26 -12.90
C GLY A 143 -17.26 16.17 -12.46
N LYS A 144 -18.10 15.50 -13.26
CA LYS A 144 -19.52 15.29 -12.98
C LYS A 144 -19.80 14.02 -12.19
N LYS A 145 -18.83 13.11 -12.07
CA LYS A 145 -18.94 11.79 -11.45
C LYS A 145 -20.10 10.96 -12.01
N ALA A 146 -20.28 11.02 -13.31
CA ALA A 146 -21.38 10.41 -14.03
C ALA A 146 -20.91 9.79 -15.34
N THR A 147 -21.65 8.80 -15.84
CA THR A 147 -21.40 8.22 -17.14
C THR A 147 -22.33 8.83 -18.20
N PHE A 148 -21.83 9.04 -19.41
CA PHE A 148 -22.57 9.57 -20.55
C PHE A 148 -22.44 8.62 -21.72
N ALA A 149 -23.56 8.38 -22.42
CA ALA A 149 -23.54 7.58 -23.64
C ALA A 149 -22.61 8.21 -24.69
N MET A 150 -21.75 7.41 -25.29
CA MET A 150 -21.05 7.83 -26.49
C MET A 150 -22.07 7.90 -27.63
N ARG A 151 -21.92 8.85 -28.58
CA ARG A 151 -22.71 8.84 -29.81
C ARG A 151 -22.59 7.45 -30.45
N GLY A 152 -23.71 6.76 -30.56
CA GLY A 152 -23.76 5.42 -31.11
C GLY A 152 -23.19 5.40 -32.52
N LYS A 153 -22.11 4.63 -32.69
CA LYS A 153 -21.90 4.03 -34.00
C LYS A 153 -22.78 2.79 -33.99
N GLU A 154 -23.76 2.76 -34.86
CA GLU A 154 -24.76 1.67 -34.95
C GLU A 154 -24.16 0.32 -35.30
N ASP A 155 -22.89 0.27 -35.68
CA ASP A 155 -22.16 -0.95 -35.98
C ASP A 155 -21.10 -1.22 -34.90
N ALA A 156 -21.16 -2.42 -34.30
CA ALA A 156 -20.06 -2.93 -33.51
C ALA A 156 -18.80 -2.93 -34.41
N PRO A 157 -17.68 -2.35 -33.97
CA PRO A 157 -16.48 -2.35 -34.80
C PRO A 157 -16.11 -3.80 -35.11
N ASP A 158 -16.14 -4.15 -36.38
CA ASP A 158 -15.60 -5.41 -36.88
C ASP A 158 -14.06 -5.29 -36.83
N TYR A 159 -13.47 -5.80 -35.78
CA TYR A 159 -12.01 -5.71 -35.57
C TYR A 159 -11.23 -6.54 -36.58
N ARG A 160 -11.89 -7.45 -37.35
CA ARG A 160 -11.27 -8.31 -38.36
C ARG A 160 -9.98 -8.96 -37.89
N TYR A 161 -9.99 -9.49 -36.65
CA TYR A 161 -8.84 -10.20 -36.11
C TYR A 161 -8.42 -11.32 -37.06
N PHE A 162 -7.18 -11.27 -37.51
CA PHE A 162 -6.50 -12.33 -38.21
C PHE A 162 -5.06 -12.41 -37.72
N PRO A 163 -4.40 -13.57 -37.80
CA PRO A 163 -3.00 -13.68 -37.43
C PRO A 163 -2.17 -12.72 -38.28
N GLU A 164 -1.28 -11.96 -37.64
CA GLU A 164 -0.37 -11.09 -38.35
C GLU A 164 0.62 -11.92 -39.16
N PRO A 165 0.71 -11.76 -40.48
CA PRO A 165 1.53 -12.62 -41.32
C PRO A 165 3.02 -12.57 -41.06
N ASP A 166 3.50 -11.46 -40.47
CA ASP A 166 4.91 -11.26 -40.14
C ASP A 166 5.28 -11.84 -38.77
N LEU A 167 4.30 -12.26 -37.96
CA LEU A 167 4.52 -12.88 -36.68
C LEU A 167 4.38 -14.40 -36.77
N VAL A 168 5.44 -15.09 -36.39
CA VAL A 168 5.41 -16.55 -36.30
C VAL A 168 4.67 -17.00 -35.07
N GLU A 169 4.04 -18.17 -35.12
CA GLU A 169 3.37 -18.77 -33.98
C GLU A 169 4.34 -18.97 -32.81
N LEU A 170 3.97 -18.47 -31.65
CA LEU A 170 4.74 -18.69 -30.43
C LEU A 170 4.51 -20.09 -29.89
N GLN A 171 5.52 -20.95 -30.01
CA GLN A 171 5.46 -22.29 -29.45
C GLN A 171 6.03 -22.34 -28.04
N THR A 172 5.19 -22.71 -27.08
CA THR A 172 5.57 -22.90 -25.69
C THR A 172 5.58 -24.38 -25.35
N ASP A 173 6.76 -24.98 -25.19
CA ASP A 173 6.89 -26.32 -24.69
C ASP A 173 6.87 -26.42 -23.16
N ARG A 174 6.86 -27.66 -22.64
CA ARG A 174 6.84 -27.88 -21.20
C ARG A 174 8.10 -27.37 -20.50
N ALA A 175 9.25 -27.45 -21.16
CA ALA A 175 10.53 -27.00 -20.61
C ALA A 175 10.53 -25.47 -20.45
N PHE A 176 10.03 -24.75 -21.47
CA PHE A 176 9.88 -23.29 -21.40
C PHE A 176 8.97 -22.86 -20.24
N ILE A 177 7.82 -23.52 -20.07
CA ILE A 177 6.87 -23.22 -18.99
C ILE A 177 7.50 -23.51 -17.63
N GLU A 178 8.24 -24.62 -17.49
CA GLU A 178 8.89 -24.98 -16.22
C GLU A 178 10.02 -24.01 -15.86
N ASN A 179 10.82 -23.56 -16.83
CA ASN A 179 11.83 -22.55 -16.62
C ASN A 179 11.22 -21.24 -16.09
N ILE A 180 10.15 -20.76 -16.76
CA ILE A 180 9.43 -19.55 -16.27
C ILE A 180 8.91 -19.77 -14.85
N ARG A 181 8.35 -20.95 -14.54
CA ARG A 181 7.85 -21.25 -13.19
C ARG A 181 8.93 -21.21 -12.14
N GLN A 182 10.16 -21.65 -12.46
CA GLN A 182 11.30 -21.61 -11.54
C GLN A 182 11.85 -20.18 -11.37
N GLU A 183 11.78 -19.35 -12.41
CA GLU A 183 12.22 -17.96 -12.36
C GLU A 183 11.16 -17.01 -11.75
N MET A 184 9.90 -17.47 -11.67
CA MET A 184 8.81 -16.66 -11.17
C MET A 184 9.02 -16.34 -9.68
N PRO A 185 8.94 -15.07 -9.27
CA PRO A 185 9.07 -14.70 -7.87
C PRO A 185 7.92 -15.28 -7.04
N GLU A 186 8.19 -15.48 -5.75
CA GLU A 186 7.14 -15.83 -4.79
C GLU A 186 5.99 -14.82 -4.87
N LEU A 187 4.77 -15.30 -5.05
CA LEU A 187 3.60 -14.44 -5.19
C LEU A 187 3.20 -13.80 -3.85
N PRO A 188 2.55 -12.63 -3.88
CA PRO A 188 2.22 -11.87 -2.67
C PRO A 188 1.48 -12.67 -1.59
N ASP A 189 0.51 -13.52 -1.97
CA ASP A 189 -0.27 -14.30 -1.01
C ASP A 189 0.58 -15.37 -0.30
N GLN A 190 1.44 -16.06 -1.06
CA GLN A 190 2.36 -17.04 -0.51
C GLN A 190 3.35 -16.36 0.45
N ARG A 191 3.83 -15.17 0.08
CA ARG A 191 4.73 -14.39 0.92
C ARG A 191 4.06 -13.91 2.20
N VAL A 192 2.78 -13.49 2.16
CA VAL A 192 1.98 -13.18 3.37
C VAL A 192 1.93 -14.38 4.31
N GLU A 193 1.57 -15.56 3.79
CA GLU A 193 1.48 -16.78 4.59
C GLU A 193 2.84 -17.18 5.20
N ARG A 194 3.89 -17.05 4.42
CA ARG A 194 5.25 -17.30 4.87
C ARG A 194 5.71 -16.30 5.94
N PHE A 195 5.43 -15.02 5.77
CA PHE A 195 5.77 -14.00 6.77
C PHE A 195 5.08 -14.23 8.11
N ILE A 196 3.80 -14.63 8.08
CA ILE A 196 3.08 -14.99 9.31
C ILE A 196 3.70 -16.23 9.97
N SER A 197 3.95 -17.30 9.20
CA SER A 197 4.45 -18.56 9.76
C SER A 197 5.92 -18.52 10.17
N ALA A 198 6.78 -17.89 9.36
CA ALA A 198 8.22 -17.87 9.60
C ALA A 198 8.65 -16.81 10.62
N TYR A 199 7.99 -15.64 10.63
CA TYR A 199 8.41 -14.51 11.46
C TYR A 199 7.45 -14.18 12.60
N GLY A 200 6.30 -14.86 12.70
CA GLY A 200 5.33 -14.68 13.78
C GLY A 200 4.67 -13.29 13.81
N ILE A 201 4.69 -12.57 12.69
CA ILE A 201 4.09 -11.25 12.56
C ILE A 201 2.57 -11.34 12.33
N SER A 202 1.84 -10.28 12.60
CA SER A 202 0.39 -10.26 12.40
C SER A 202 0.03 -10.29 10.91
N LYS A 203 -1.17 -10.79 10.59
CA LYS A 203 -1.69 -10.80 9.21
C LYS A 203 -1.72 -9.40 8.59
N ASN A 204 -2.05 -8.39 9.38
CA ASN A 204 -2.08 -7.01 8.91
C ASN A 204 -0.69 -6.49 8.56
N GLU A 205 0.31 -6.72 9.43
CA GLU A 205 1.71 -6.36 9.16
C GLU A 205 2.24 -7.10 7.93
N ALA A 206 2.01 -8.42 7.84
CA ALA A 206 2.41 -9.21 6.68
C ALA A 206 1.81 -8.65 5.38
N PHE A 207 0.51 -8.28 5.39
CA PHE A 207 -0.15 -7.68 4.24
C PHE A 207 0.46 -6.31 3.85
N ILE A 208 0.77 -5.47 4.84
CA ILE A 208 1.40 -4.17 4.60
C ILE A 208 2.80 -4.35 4.00
N LEU A 209 3.61 -5.23 4.56
CA LEU A 209 4.98 -5.47 4.12
C LEU A 209 5.08 -6.15 2.75
N THR A 210 4.08 -6.92 2.37
CA THR A 210 4.05 -7.60 1.07
C THR A 210 3.26 -6.85 0.00
N LYS A 211 2.78 -5.64 0.29
CA LYS A 211 2.05 -4.82 -0.68
C LYS A 211 2.89 -4.50 -1.93
N ASP A 212 4.18 -4.35 -1.74
CA ASP A 212 5.16 -4.11 -2.79
C ASP A 212 6.34 -5.09 -2.63
N ARG A 213 6.90 -5.56 -3.75
CA ARG A 213 8.00 -6.53 -3.75
C ARG A 213 9.25 -5.97 -3.07
N GLN A 214 9.61 -4.72 -3.37
CA GLN A 214 10.80 -4.08 -2.82
C GLN A 214 10.69 -3.88 -1.30
N ILE A 215 9.49 -3.57 -0.80
CA ILE A 215 9.22 -3.48 0.64
C ILE A 215 9.44 -4.82 1.33
N ALA A 216 8.91 -5.89 0.74
CA ALA A 216 9.05 -7.23 1.28
C ALA A 216 10.51 -7.68 1.29
N GLU A 217 11.24 -7.42 0.22
CA GLU A 217 12.69 -7.70 0.11
C GLU A 217 13.50 -6.89 1.14
N TYR A 218 13.19 -5.61 1.34
CA TYR A 218 13.83 -4.80 2.36
C TYR A 218 13.62 -5.38 3.77
N PHE A 219 12.39 -5.75 4.12
CA PHE A 219 12.09 -6.41 5.39
C PHE A 219 12.90 -7.71 5.55
N GLU A 220 12.90 -8.58 4.55
CA GLU A 220 13.61 -9.84 4.59
C GLU A 220 15.14 -9.65 4.73
N ASN A 221 15.69 -8.63 4.09
CA ASN A 221 17.11 -8.28 4.22
C ASN A 221 17.45 -7.72 5.63
N CYS A 222 16.48 -7.14 6.34
CA CYS A 222 16.66 -6.71 7.72
C CYS A 222 16.59 -7.88 8.72
N VAL A 223 15.80 -8.92 8.45
CA VAL A 223 15.55 -10.04 9.38
C VAL A 223 16.82 -10.71 9.88
N PRO A 224 17.84 -11.04 9.04
CA PRO A 224 19.08 -11.66 9.50
C PRO A 224 19.91 -10.75 10.42
N GLN A 225 19.61 -9.49 10.46
CA GLN A 225 20.32 -8.44 11.21
C GLN A 225 19.57 -8.03 12.48
N CYS A 226 18.47 -8.71 12.82
CA CYS A 226 17.59 -8.34 13.92
C CYS A 226 17.14 -9.56 14.71
N THR A 227 17.15 -9.47 16.03
CA THR A 227 16.70 -10.55 16.94
C THR A 227 15.18 -10.68 17.04
N SER A 228 14.43 -9.63 16.67
CA SER A 228 12.97 -9.60 16.78
C SER A 228 12.30 -9.17 15.48
N PRO A 229 11.99 -10.11 14.56
CA PRO A 229 11.25 -9.82 13.33
C PRO A 229 9.89 -9.15 13.57
N LYS A 230 9.24 -9.46 14.69
CA LYS A 230 7.97 -8.87 15.08
C LYS A 230 8.10 -7.38 15.42
N LYS A 231 9.14 -6.98 16.14
CA LYS A 231 9.41 -5.56 16.42
C LYS A 231 9.86 -4.84 15.15
N LEU A 232 10.68 -5.50 14.34
CA LEU A 232 11.13 -5.01 13.04
C LEU A 232 9.95 -4.69 12.12
N SER A 233 8.98 -5.61 11.98
CA SER A 233 7.79 -5.39 11.13
C SER A 233 7.01 -4.17 11.56
N SER A 234 6.81 -4.00 12.87
CA SER A 234 6.08 -2.86 13.43
C SER A 234 6.79 -1.54 13.15
N TRP A 235 8.12 -1.48 13.29
CA TRP A 235 8.92 -0.28 13.04
C TRP A 235 8.96 0.09 11.55
N ILE A 236 9.02 -0.89 10.66
CA ILE A 236 8.92 -0.62 9.22
C ILE A 236 7.52 -0.10 8.87
N ALA A 237 6.47 -0.80 9.32
CA ALA A 237 5.09 -0.48 8.94
C ALA A 237 4.60 0.88 9.48
N ASN A 238 5.11 1.31 10.63
CA ASN A 238 4.66 2.55 11.27
C ASN A 238 5.68 3.69 11.11
N ASP A 239 6.90 3.50 11.59
CA ASP A 239 7.86 4.59 11.72
C ASP A 239 8.62 4.86 10.42
N LEU A 240 9.14 3.82 9.73
CA LEU A 240 9.83 4.01 8.45
C LEU A 240 8.87 4.47 7.35
N PHE A 241 7.69 3.85 7.25
CA PHE A 241 6.70 4.26 6.25
C PHE A 241 6.17 5.66 6.47
N ARG A 242 6.06 6.13 7.72
CA ARG A 242 5.73 7.53 8.01
C ARG A 242 6.74 8.47 7.35
N LEU A 243 8.03 8.18 7.46
CA LEU A 243 9.09 9.02 6.85
C LEU A 243 9.07 8.95 5.33
N LEU A 244 8.98 7.74 4.74
CA LEU A 244 8.90 7.56 3.30
C LEU A 244 7.69 8.29 2.70
N ASN A 245 6.51 8.15 3.31
CA ASN A 245 5.28 8.79 2.84
C ASN A 245 5.36 10.32 2.97
N THR A 246 5.95 10.85 4.04
CA THR A 246 6.10 12.30 4.23
C THR A 246 6.96 12.93 3.13
N GLN A 247 7.97 12.20 2.63
CA GLN A 247 8.85 12.67 1.57
C GLN A 247 8.46 12.13 0.17
N SER A 248 7.36 11.36 0.08
CA SER A 248 6.94 10.70 -1.17
C SER A 248 8.05 9.87 -1.83
N LEU A 249 8.89 9.23 -1.01
CA LEU A 249 10.01 8.40 -1.46
C LEU A 249 9.62 6.92 -1.49
N PRO A 250 9.97 6.18 -2.54
CA PRO A 250 9.87 4.72 -2.55
C PRO A 250 10.99 4.09 -1.71
N ILE A 251 10.79 2.84 -1.28
CA ILE A 251 11.71 2.16 -0.35
C ILE A 251 13.11 1.94 -0.92
N ASP A 252 13.26 1.78 -2.24
CA ASP A 252 14.54 1.62 -2.93
C ASP A 252 15.40 2.88 -2.91
N GLN A 253 14.81 4.04 -2.61
CA GLN A 253 15.52 5.30 -2.39
C GLN A 253 15.78 5.58 -0.89
N CYS A 254 15.41 4.66 0.00
CA CYS A 254 15.71 4.76 1.41
C CYS A 254 17.23 4.67 1.64
N ARG A 255 17.79 5.67 2.31
CA ARG A 255 19.23 5.72 2.61
C ARG A 255 19.65 4.78 3.74
N ILE A 256 18.71 4.28 4.52
CA ILE A 256 19.01 3.38 5.64
C ILE A 256 19.22 1.98 5.10
N SER A 257 20.40 1.42 5.34
CA SER A 257 20.67 0.04 4.96
C SER A 257 19.83 -0.94 5.79
N PRO A 258 19.44 -2.10 5.24
CA PRO A 258 18.77 -3.14 6.02
C PRO A 258 19.52 -3.54 7.30
N LYS A 259 20.86 -3.56 7.24
CA LYS A 259 21.73 -3.84 8.37
C LYS A 259 21.57 -2.80 9.48
N ASP A 260 21.63 -1.52 9.13
CA ASP A 260 21.57 -0.44 10.11
C ASP A 260 20.17 -0.31 10.71
N PHE A 261 19.11 -0.61 9.90
CA PHE A 261 17.75 -0.62 10.40
C PHE A 261 17.51 -1.77 11.39
N GLY A 262 17.99 -2.99 11.06
CA GLY A 262 17.95 -4.14 11.98
C GLY A 262 18.69 -3.83 13.27
N ARG A 263 19.89 -3.23 13.19
CA ARG A 263 20.68 -2.84 14.37
C ARG A 263 19.97 -1.80 15.24
N LEU A 264 19.30 -0.81 14.65
CA LEU A 264 18.47 0.14 15.39
C LEU A 264 17.40 -0.56 16.21
N VAL A 265 16.70 -1.54 15.61
CA VAL A 265 15.66 -2.32 16.30
C VAL A 265 16.25 -3.17 17.43
N ASP A 266 17.44 -3.76 17.25
CA ASP A 266 18.13 -4.50 18.31
C ASP A 266 18.53 -3.60 19.48
N LEU A 267 19.05 -2.40 19.24
CA LEU A 267 19.36 -1.42 20.30
C LEU A 267 18.14 -1.09 21.17
N ILE A 268 16.95 -1.06 20.57
CA ILE A 268 15.71 -0.88 21.32
C ILE A 268 15.36 -2.15 22.11
N GLN A 269 15.54 -3.32 21.51
CA GLN A 269 15.21 -4.60 22.15
C GLN A 269 16.14 -4.90 23.33
N GLU A 270 17.40 -4.55 23.20
CA GLU A 270 18.43 -4.66 24.25
C GLU A 270 18.23 -3.63 25.39
N GLY A 271 17.33 -2.65 25.21
CA GLY A 271 17.12 -1.58 26.17
C GLY A 271 18.21 -0.50 26.15
N ASN A 272 19.10 -0.53 25.15
CA ASN A 272 20.17 0.44 24.99
C ASN A 272 19.66 1.83 24.60
N ILE A 273 18.48 1.93 23.98
CA ILE A 273 17.78 3.16 23.72
C ILE A 273 16.28 2.97 23.92
N THR A 274 15.58 4.06 24.23
CA THR A 274 14.11 4.07 24.31
C THR A 274 13.48 4.22 22.92
N ASP A 275 12.18 3.83 22.76
CA ASP A 275 11.46 4.05 21.52
C ASP A 275 11.42 5.54 21.10
N ALA A 276 11.41 6.47 22.07
CA ALA A 276 11.46 7.90 21.82
C ALA A 276 12.80 8.33 21.21
N ILE A 277 13.91 7.85 21.76
CA ILE A 277 15.25 8.09 21.21
C ILE A 277 15.38 7.45 19.84
N ALA A 278 14.90 6.22 19.71
CA ALA A 278 14.99 5.48 18.43
C ALA A 278 14.29 6.21 17.28
N ARG A 279 13.17 6.91 17.52
CA ARG A 279 12.53 7.74 16.50
C ARG A 279 13.40 8.92 16.09
N ILE A 280 14.07 9.58 17.03
CA ILE A 280 15.02 10.67 16.73
C ILE A 280 16.20 10.14 15.91
N VAL A 281 16.74 8.97 16.32
CA VAL A 281 17.84 8.31 15.60
C VAL A 281 17.39 7.93 14.20
N LEU A 282 16.20 7.34 14.04
CA LEU A 282 15.64 6.94 12.75
C LEU A 282 15.49 8.13 11.80
N GLU A 283 14.99 9.26 12.27
CA GLU A 283 14.83 10.48 11.47
C GLU A 283 16.20 11.00 10.96
N GLU A 284 17.22 10.97 11.80
CA GLU A 284 18.57 11.35 11.40
C GLU A 284 19.21 10.33 10.44
N MET A 285 19.06 9.03 10.72
CA MET A 285 19.50 7.98 9.79
C MET A 285 18.85 8.13 8.43
N PHE A 286 17.56 8.47 8.41
CA PHE A 286 16.79 8.66 7.17
C PHE A 286 17.33 9.87 6.37
N ALA A 287 17.67 10.95 7.05
CA ALA A 287 18.23 12.15 6.43
C ALA A 287 19.68 11.96 5.93
N THR A 288 20.50 11.26 6.70
CA THR A 288 21.97 11.22 6.50
C THR A 288 22.50 9.90 5.95
N GLY A 289 21.78 8.78 6.17
CA GLY A 289 22.28 7.43 5.87
C GLY A 289 23.32 6.90 6.87
N LYS A 290 23.55 7.60 8.00
CA LYS A 290 24.53 7.17 9.00
C LYS A 290 24.03 5.97 9.81
N PRO A 291 24.95 5.09 10.30
CA PRO A 291 24.60 4.01 11.24
C PRO A 291 24.02 4.55 12.57
N PRO A 292 23.17 3.77 13.25
CA PRO A 292 22.50 4.23 14.48
C PRO A 292 23.46 4.60 15.62
N GLU A 293 24.55 3.84 15.83
CA GLU A 293 25.54 4.14 16.86
C GLU A 293 26.27 5.47 16.62
N THR A 294 26.52 5.79 15.35
CA THR A 294 27.14 7.07 14.98
C THR A 294 26.20 8.22 15.35
N VAL A 295 24.93 8.11 14.98
CA VAL A 295 23.91 9.13 15.29
C VAL A 295 23.73 9.29 16.78
N ILE A 296 23.66 8.19 17.56
CA ILE A 296 23.54 8.20 19.01
C ILE A 296 24.72 8.95 19.64
N THR A 297 25.93 8.70 19.14
CA THR A 297 27.14 9.34 19.65
C THR A 297 27.21 10.83 19.31
N GLU A 298 26.95 11.19 18.05
CA GLU A 298 27.03 12.58 17.58
C GLU A 298 25.99 13.49 18.26
N LYS A 299 24.81 12.96 18.58
CA LYS A 299 23.72 13.71 19.21
C LYS A 299 23.66 13.56 20.74
N ASP A 300 24.62 12.86 21.34
CA ASP A 300 24.63 12.55 22.79
C ASP A 300 23.30 11.96 23.29
N LEU A 301 22.78 10.97 22.55
CA LEU A 301 21.50 10.33 22.84
C LEU A 301 21.64 9.05 23.69
N LYS A 302 22.73 8.93 24.43
CA LYS A 302 22.92 7.79 25.34
C LYS A 302 21.82 7.75 26.40
N PRO A 303 21.30 6.56 26.73
CA PRO A 303 20.33 6.43 27.82
C PRO A 303 20.96 6.85 29.14
N VAL A 304 20.15 7.43 30.00
CA VAL A 304 20.55 7.67 31.42
C VAL A 304 20.46 6.32 32.11
N GLN A 305 21.61 5.67 32.33
CA GLN A 305 21.70 4.36 32.99
C GLN A 305 22.11 4.46 34.48
N GLU A 306 22.55 5.65 34.93
CA GLU A 306 22.92 5.83 36.32
C GLU A 306 21.65 5.92 37.19
N GLU A 307 21.36 4.84 37.92
CA GLU A 307 20.19 4.74 38.79
C GLU A 307 20.09 5.95 39.74
N GLY A 308 21.21 6.40 40.31
CA GLY A 308 21.24 7.58 41.19
C GLY A 308 20.78 8.88 40.54
N VAL A 309 21.01 9.06 39.22
CA VAL A 309 20.53 10.26 38.50
C VAL A 309 19.02 10.16 38.27
N ILE A 310 18.53 8.96 37.95
CA ILE A 310 17.09 8.70 37.75
C ILE A 310 16.36 8.86 39.07
N GLU A 311 16.91 8.31 40.17
CA GLU A 311 16.36 8.46 41.51
C GLU A 311 16.25 9.91 41.97
N ALA A 312 17.30 10.72 41.76
CA ALA A 312 17.28 12.14 42.10
C ALA A 312 16.23 12.93 41.33
N LEU A 313 16.05 12.60 40.02
CA LEU A 313 15.00 13.21 39.20
C LEU A 313 13.60 12.77 39.64
N ILE A 314 13.44 11.51 40.03
CA ILE A 314 12.19 10.99 40.59
C ILE A 314 11.86 11.72 41.87
N ASP A 315 12.82 11.89 42.80
CA ASP A 315 12.62 12.63 44.08
C ASP A 315 12.16 14.06 43.80
N GLN A 316 12.78 14.75 42.84
CA GLN A 316 12.36 16.10 42.46
C GLN A 316 10.93 16.10 41.90
N VAL A 317 10.57 15.15 41.02
CA VAL A 317 9.21 15.05 40.45
C VAL A 317 8.18 14.75 41.54
N LEU A 318 8.50 13.94 42.54
CA LEU A 318 7.62 13.66 43.68
C LEU A 318 7.40 14.91 44.52
N VAL A 319 8.46 15.69 44.77
CA VAL A 319 8.40 16.97 45.51
C VAL A 319 7.57 18.03 44.79
N ASP A 320 7.73 18.08 43.46
CA ASP A 320 7.03 19.06 42.61
C ASP A 320 5.53 18.75 42.42
N ASN A 321 5.11 17.50 42.72
CA ASN A 321 3.73 17.02 42.48
C ASN A 321 3.05 16.44 43.73
N PRO A 322 2.99 17.15 44.90
CA PRO A 322 2.53 16.57 46.15
C PRO A 322 1.07 16.06 46.11
N LYS A 323 0.19 16.82 45.46
CA LYS A 323 -1.23 16.44 45.32
C LYS A 323 -1.43 15.11 44.50
N THR A 324 -0.54 14.86 43.54
CA THR A 324 -0.57 13.65 42.72
C THR A 324 -0.08 12.45 43.53
N VAL A 325 0.95 12.65 44.33
CA VAL A 325 1.50 11.65 45.26
C VAL A 325 0.45 11.25 46.30
N GLU A 326 -0.27 12.22 46.89
CA GLU A 326 -1.34 11.96 47.87
C GLU A 326 -2.45 11.10 47.30
N LYS A 327 -2.92 11.38 46.07
CA LYS A 327 -3.92 10.57 45.38
C LYS A 327 -3.48 9.12 45.10
N ILE A 328 -2.20 8.92 44.80
CA ILE A 328 -1.66 7.57 44.58
C ILE A 328 -1.61 6.81 45.93
N ARG A 329 -1.24 7.47 47.00
CA ARG A 329 -1.23 6.89 48.35
C ARG A 329 -2.63 6.53 48.85
N GLU A 330 -3.66 7.25 48.41
CA GLU A 330 -5.08 6.94 48.69
C GLU A 330 -5.60 5.73 47.87
N GLY A 331 -4.75 5.10 47.04
CA GLY A 331 -5.07 3.89 46.27
C GLY A 331 -5.48 4.13 44.80
N ASN A 332 -5.41 5.37 44.32
CA ASN A 332 -5.66 5.67 42.90
C ASN A 332 -4.37 5.56 42.10
N SER A 333 -4.21 4.51 41.30
CA SER A 333 -3.03 4.27 40.48
C SER A 333 -3.00 5.02 39.12
N GLU A 334 -4.11 5.64 38.68
CA GLU A 334 -4.16 6.38 37.41
C GLU A 334 -3.12 7.49 37.30
N PRO A 335 -2.86 8.30 38.33
CA PRO A 335 -1.89 9.39 38.24
C PRO A 335 -0.41 8.96 38.17
N LEU A 336 -0.09 7.66 38.36
CA LEU A 336 1.27 7.15 38.24
C LEU A 336 1.85 7.39 36.83
N ASN A 337 1.03 7.20 35.79
CA ASN A 337 1.45 7.47 34.43
C ASN A 337 1.79 8.94 34.17
N PHE A 338 1.16 9.85 34.87
CA PHE A 338 1.50 11.28 34.80
C PHE A 338 2.89 11.52 35.37
N LEU A 339 3.22 10.94 36.56
CA LEU A 339 4.56 11.08 37.16
C LEU A 339 5.64 10.47 36.27
N ILE A 340 5.40 9.29 35.69
CA ILE A 340 6.31 8.69 34.72
C ILE A 340 6.53 9.66 33.54
N GLY A 341 5.46 10.27 33.04
CA GLY A 341 5.53 11.28 31.98
C GLY A 341 6.38 12.49 32.32
N GLN A 342 6.35 12.97 33.58
CA GLN A 342 7.18 14.08 34.05
C GLN A 342 8.66 13.69 34.11
N VAL A 343 8.99 12.51 34.64
CA VAL A 343 10.38 11.98 34.65
C VAL A 343 10.89 11.78 33.22
N MET A 344 10.06 11.23 32.34
CA MET A 344 10.41 11.06 30.92
C MET A 344 10.68 12.41 30.25
N ARG A 345 9.92 13.44 30.57
CA ARG A 345 10.14 14.80 30.05
C ARG A 345 11.44 15.41 30.59
N ALA A 346 11.71 15.27 31.88
CA ALA A 346 12.93 15.77 32.52
C ALA A 346 14.19 15.09 31.95
N THR A 347 14.10 13.80 31.64
CA THR A 347 15.18 13.03 31.01
C THR A 347 15.24 13.17 29.48
N LYS A 348 14.36 13.97 28.87
CA LYS A 348 14.21 14.10 27.41
C LYS A 348 14.03 12.72 26.73
N GLY A 349 13.29 11.82 27.36
CA GLY A 349 13.06 10.46 26.86
C GLY A 349 14.22 9.49 27.01
N ARG A 350 15.30 9.87 27.73
CA ARG A 350 16.51 9.04 27.87
C ARG A 350 16.44 8.01 28.99
N ALA A 351 15.53 8.11 29.94
CA ALA A 351 15.29 7.09 30.95
C ALA A 351 14.42 5.95 30.41
N ASN A 352 14.63 4.71 30.91
CA ASN A 352 13.75 3.60 30.57
C ASN A 352 12.42 3.73 31.36
N PRO A 353 11.25 3.82 30.68
CA PRO A 353 9.97 3.98 31.35
C PRO A 353 9.64 2.85 32.35
N LYS A 354 10.15 1.62 32.09
CA LYS A 354 9.94 0.47 32.99
C LYS A 354 10.71 0.66 34.27
N THR A 355 11.99 1.02 34.19
CA THR A 355 12.84 1.31 35.36
C THR A 355 12.30 2.49 36.15
N VAL A 356 11.86 3.58 35.46
CA VAL A 356 11.23 4.73 36.10
C VAL A 356 9.98 4.31 36.87
N ARG A 357 9.15 3.45 36.29
CA ARG A 357 7.95 2.93 36.98
C ARG A 357 8.30 2.13 38.21
N GLU A 358 9.25 1.19 38.12
CA GLU A 358 9.68 0.33 39.22
C GLU A 358 10.20 1.15 40.38
N ILE A 359 11.06 2.15 40.14
CA ILE A 359 11.59 3.07 41.18
C ILE A 359 10.49 3.94 41.77
N LEU A 360 9.57 4.46 40.96
CA LEU A 360 8.44 5.26 41.45
C LEU A 360 7.53 4.45 42.39
N GLU A 361 7.17 3.23 41.99
CA GLU A 361 6.33 2.33 42.79
C GLU A 361 7.01 1.97 44.12
N GLN A 362 8.32 1.67 44.08
CA GLN A 362 9.08 1.41 45.32
C GLN A 362 9.11 2.62 46.25
N LYS A 363 9.47 3.80 45.77
CA LYS A 363 9.56 5.02 46.61
C LYS A 363 8.19 5.47 47.14
N LEU A 364 7.11 5.23 46.41
CA LEU A 364 5.76 5.55 46.85
C LEU A 364 5.29 4.57 47.94
N THR A 365 5.76 3.32 47.92
CA THR A 365 5.45 2.30 48.90
C THR A 365 6.30 2.48 50.19
N ASP A 366 7.61 2.72 50.06
CA ASP A 366 8.54 2.89 51.18
C ASP A 366 8.25 4.16 51.99
N SER A 367 7.69 5.19 51.38
CA SER A 367 7.29 6.44 52.06
C SER A 367 5.93 6.33 52.76
N ALA A 368 5.24 5.18 52.67
CA ALA A 368 3.96 4.90 53.33
C ALA A 368 4.13 4.06 54.62
N ALA A 369 5.34 3.54 54.89
CA ALA A 369 5.75 2.87 56.13
C ALA A 369 6.42 3.86 57.06
#